data_a36637f4e9dbab44c085c58f5fe7b404
#
_entry.id   a36637f4e9dbab44c085c58f5fe7b404
#
_cell.length_a   1.000
_cell.length_b   1.000
_cell.length_c   1.000
_cell.angle_alpha   90.00
_cell.angle_beta   90.00
_cell.angle_gamma   90.00
#
_symmetry.space_group_name_H-M   'P 1'
#
loop_
_entity.id
_entity.type
_entity.pdbx_description
1 polymer ?
#
loop_
_entity_poly.entity_id
_entity_poly.type
_entity_poly.pdbx_seq_one_letter_code
_entity_poly.pdbx_strand_id
1 'polypeptide(L)'
;LIMATYKEIKGVTVQTKDSDPVTNTGSWASGNNTNSPHAGYGGSSGTYNAALVASEGPYGDKVELYDGTSWSETGDLSTARQSAYSAGTQPATWLGGGRTGPGSSTNNTETFNGSSWTEVNEMNTTRFSSGSTGTYTAGIAVAGNTFTDISRAVETWNGTTWSTHPNDYDADVADIITFGTTTAAIMAGGFDGPAPRGGSNNSVSTAYSYDGSTYTSITALPQTLNGATGTGTTALSFGSP
;
A
#
# COMPACT_ATOMS: atom_id res chain seq x y z
N LEU A 1 28.45 26.18 -17.34
CA LEU A 1 27.67 26.30 -16.08
C LEU A 1 27.30 27.77 -15.93
N ILE A 2 26.05 28.13 -16.21
CA ILE A 2 25.56 29.50 -15.99
C ILE A 2 24.99 29.52 -14.59
N MET A 3 25.67 30.12 -13.65
CA MET A 3 25.09 30.45 -12.36
C MET A 3 24.01 31.51 -12.56
N ALA A 4 22.79 31.21 -12.24
CA ALA A 4 21.74 32.18 -12.15
C ALA A 4 22.02 33.10 -10.96
N THR A 5 22.27 34.36 -11.23
CA THR A 5 22.43 35.41 -10.21
C THR A 5 21.02 35.83 -9.77
N TYR A 6 20.67 35.53 -8.53
CA TYR A 6 19.43 36.01 -7.94
C TYR A 6 19.56 37.51 -7.65
N LYS A 7 18.71 38.33 -8.29
CA LYS A 7 18.54 39.72 -7.88
C LYS A 7 17.70 39.74 -6.59
N GLU A 8 18.16 40.47 -5.61
CA GLU A 8 17.44 40.72 -4.37
C GLU A 8 16.04 41.31 -4.68
N ILE A 9 14.98 40.61 -4.35
CA ILE A 9 13.61 41.08 -4.59
C ILE A 9 13.05 41.54 -3.25
N LYS A 10 12.83 42.85 -3.12
CA LYS A 10 12.12 43.42 -1.96
C LYS A 10 10.62 43.12 -2.14
N GLY A 11 10.11 42.19 -1.36
CA GLY A 11 8.70 41.79 -1.36
C GLY A 11 8.57 40.28 -1.17
N VAL A 12 7.40 39.79 -0.75
CA VAL A 12 7.07 38.38 -0.68
C VAL A 12 7.02 37.83 -2.10
N THR A 13 8.07 37.17 -2.53
CA THR A 13 8.09 36.53 -3.83
C THR A 13 7.84 35.05 -3.63
N VAL A 14 6.68 34.61 -4.10
CA VAL A 14 6.45 33.21 -4.36
C VAL A 14 7.30 32.84 -5.58
N GLN A 15 8.41 32.17 -5.38
CA GLN A 15 9.13 31.54 -6.48
C GLN A 15 8.32 30.34 -6.95
N THR A 16 7.65 30.50 -8.08
CA THR A 16 7.19 29.33 -8.84
C THR A 16 8.41 28.71 -9.50
N LYS A 17 8.88 27.61 -8.96
CA LYS A 17 9.97 26.83 -9.54
C LYS A 17 9.47 26.01 -10.74
N ASP A 18 9.22 26.69 -11.84
CA ASP A 18 8.90 26.00 -13.10
C ASP A 18 10.12 25.38 -13.80
N SER A 19 11.30 25.52 -13.23
CA SER A 19 12.51 25.04 -13.88
C SER A 19 13.71 24.87 -12.97
N ASP A 20 13.52 24.40 -11.74
CA ASP A 20 14.65 23.78 -11.07
C ASP A 20 14.73 22.36 -11.65
N PRO A 21 15.69 22.04 -12.51
CA PRO A 21 15.94 20.67 -12.83
C PRO A 21 16.46 20.01 -11.54
N VAL A 22 15.55 19.47 -10.74
CA VAL A 22 15.95 18.37 -9.89
C VAL A 22 16.39 17.31 -10.89
N THR A 23 17.65 17.40 -11.27
CA THR A 23 18.31 16.30 -11.96
C THR A 23 18.28 15.18 -10.95
N ASN A 24 17.23 14.41 -11.00
CA ASN A 24 17.17 13.10 -10.37
C ASN A 24 18.27 12.30 -11.07
N THR A 25 19.49 12.40 -10.56
CA THR A 25 20.63 11.61 -11.04
C THR A 25 20.55 10.18 -10.50
N GLY A 26 19.43 9.82 -9.89
CA GLY A 26 19.14 8.47 -9.47
C GLY A 26 19.09 7.55 -10.69
N SER A 27 19.91 6.53 -10.71
CA SER A 27 19.84 5.43 -11.67
C SER A 27 19.16 4.22 -11.02
N TRP A 28 18.32 3.56 -11.79
CA TRP A 28 17.81 2.24 -11.38
C TRP A 28 18.90 1.21 -11.62
N ALA A 29 19.16 0.37 -10.64
CA ALA A 29 20.02 -0.79 -10.74
C ALA A 29 19.21 -2.05 -10.39
N SER A 30 19.51 -3.17 -11.05
CA SER A 30 18.95 -4.46 -10.65
C SER A 30 19.47 -4.83 -9.26
N GLY A 31 18.53 -5.13 -8.34
CA GLY A 31 18.84 -5.78 -7.08
C GLY A 31 18.88 -7.31 -7.25
N ASN A 32 19.20 -8.02 -6.19
CA ASN A 32 19.11 -9.47 -6.16
C ASN A 32 17.63 -9.92 -6.19
N ASN A 33 17.39 -11.05 -6.85
CA ASN A 33 16.05 -11.64 -6.88
C ASN A 33 15.67 -12.20 -5.51
N THR A 34 14.37 -12.25 -5.23
CA THR A 34 13.81 -13.07 -4.15
C THR A 34 14.12 -14.54 -4.37
N ASN A 35 14.21 -15.31 -3.29
CA ASN A 35 14.49 -16.76 -3.39
C ASN A 35 13.24 -17.51 -3.88
N SER A 36 12.06 -17.05 -3.53
CA SER A 36 10.77 -17.58 -3.97
C SER A 36 10.06 -16.62 -4.94
N PRO A 37 9.25 -17.12 -5.88
CA PRO A 37 8.48 -16.29 -6.78
C PRO A 37 7.31 -15.63 -6.03
N HIS A 38 7.40 -14.38 -5.71
CA HIS A 38 6.28 -13.58 -5.20
C HIS A 38 5.49 -13.01 -6.38
N ALA A 39 4.59 -13.81 -6.94
CA ALA A 39 3.75 -13.38 -8.06
C ALA A 39 2.73 -12.33 -7.61
N GLY A 40 3.03 -11.10 -7.88
CA GLY A 40 2.29 -9.86 -7.74
C GLY A 40 1.02 -9.88 -6.88
N TYR A 41 1.00 -9.28 -5.76
CA TYR A 41 -0.08 -9.07 -4.79
C TYR A 41 0.19 -9.67 -3.40
N GLY A 42 1.46 -9.80 -3.00
CA GLY A 42 1.80 -10.10 -1.61
C GLY A 42 1.80 -8.82 -0.75
N GLY A 43 1.62 -8.97 0.54
CA GLY A 43 1.86 -7.87 1.48
C GLY A 43 3.35 -7.50 1.48
N SER A 44 3.64 -6.22 1.50
CA SER A 44 5.02 -5.73 1.58
C SER A 44 5.13 -4.57 2.57
N SER A 45 6.21 -4.54 3.32
CA SER A 45 6.47 -3.50 4.32
C SER A 45 7.96 -3.18 4.39
N GLY A 46 8.30 -2.02 4.94
CA GLY A 46 9.69 -1.66 5.19
C GLY A 46 10.21 -0.48 4.38
N THR A 47 11.52 -0.45 4.23
CA THR A 47 12.26 0.61 3.54
C THR A 47 13.13 0.02 2.44
N TYR A 48 13.76 0.87 1.63
CA TYR A 48 14.59 0.45 0.48
C TYR A 48 15.77 -0.47 0.85
N ASN A 49 16.22 -0.48 2.10
CA ASN A 49 17.32 -1.29 2.60
C ASN A 49 16.92 -2.26 3.73
N ALA A 50 15.64 -2.33 4.06
CA ALA A 50 15.09 -3.23 5.05
C ALA A 50 13.61 -3.48 4.72
N ALA A 51 13.36 -4.37 3.78
CA ALA A 51 12.02 -4.67 3.28
C ALA A 51 11.60 -6.11 3.63
N LEU A 52 10.30 -6.31 3.70
CA LEU A 52 9.65 -7.60 3.86
C LEU A 52 8.69 -7.79 2.69
N VAL A 53 8.68 -9.00 2.12
CA VAL A 53 7.61 -9.45 1.21
C VAL A 53 7.04 -10.75 1.76
N ALA A 54 5.73 -10.85 1.72
CA ALA A 54 4.99 -12.01 2.21
C ALA A 54 4.04 -12.52 1.12
N SER A 55 3.70 -13.79 1.18
CA SER A 55 2.83 -14.47 0.22
C SER A 55 3.53 -14.77 -1.10
N GLU A 56 4.00 -15.96 -1.24
CA GLU A 56 4.41 -16.47 -2.56
C GLU A 56 3.16 -16.81 -3.38
N GLY A 57 3.22 -16.65 -4.69
CA GLY A 57 2.10 -16.99 -5.56
C GLY A 57 2.13 -18.46 -6.02
N PRO A 58 0.96 -19.06 -6.31
CA PRO A 58 -0.36 -18.68 -5.87
C PRO A 58 -0.71 -19.28 -4.49
N TYR A 59 -1.21 -18.45 -3.59
CA TYR A 59 -1.65 -18.87 -2.24
C TYR A 59 -0.55 -19.47 -1.37
N GLY A 60 0.65 -18.89 -1.39
CA GLY A 60 1.77 -19.34 -0.58
C GLY A 60 1.85 -18.65 0.79
N ASP A 61 2.72 -19.17 1.63
CA ASP A 61 2.96 -18.71 2.99
C ASP A 61 4.37 -18.12 3.20
N LYS A 62 5.24 -18.24 2.18
CA LYS A 62 6.63 -17.80 2.30
C LYS A 62 6.77 -16.31 2.53
N VAL A 63 7.73 -15.98 3.37
CA VAL A 63 8.10 -14.61 3.69
C VAL A 63 9.60 -14.44 3.55
N GLU A 64 10.00 -13.36 2.91
CA GLU A 64 11.41 -13.01 2.75
C GLU A 64 11.71 -11.61 3.25
N LEU A 65 12.90 -11.47 3.81
CA LEU A 65 13.44 -10.21 4.31
C LEU A 65 14.60 -9.75 3.43
N TYR A 66 14.63 -8.47 3.10
CA TYR A 66 15.72 -7.80 2.39
C TYR A 66 16.58 -7.00 3.35
N ASP A 67 17.88 -7.19 3.33
CA ASP A 67 18.86 -6.50 4.20
C ASP A 67 19.56 -5.30 3.53
N GLY A 68 19.10 -4.88 2.37
CA GLY A 68 19.75 -3.86 1.55
C GLY A 68 20.69 -4.45 0.48
N THR A 69 20.93 -5.76 0.51
CA THR A 69 21.84 -6.46 -0.41
C THR A 69 21.23 -7.77 -0.94
N SER A 70 20.64 -8.56 -0.08
CA SER A 70 20.12 -9.89 -0.39
C SER A 70 18.79 -10.17 0.29
N TRP A 71 18.07 -11.15 -0.26
CA TRP A 71 16.85 -11.68 0.33
C TRP A 71 17.14 -12.95 1.10
N SER A 72 16.48 -13.14 2.21
CA SER A 72 16.55 -14.34 3.04
C SER A 72 15.17 -14.76 3.52
N GLU A 73 14.88 -16.05 3.51
CA GLU A 73 13.65 -16.60 4.09
C GLU A 73 13.61 -16.36 5.61
N THR A 74 12.41 -16.16 6.12
CA THR A 74 12.11 -16.05 7.56
C THR A 74 10.93 -16.97 7.90
N GLY A 75 10.33 -16.81 9.09
CA GLY A 75 9.16 -17.59 9.47
C GLY A 75 7.99 -17.38 8.49
N ASP A 76 7.33 -18.48 8.15
CA ASP A 76 6.20 -18.48 7.21
C ASP A 76 4.94 -17.94 7.86
N LEU A 77 3.97 -17.48 7.04
CA LEU A 77 2.62 -17.15 7.50
C LEU A 77 1.92 -18.40 8.05
N SER A 78 1.10 -18.22 9.08
CA SER A 78 0.25 -19.31 9.59
C SER A 78 -0.85 -19.68 8.62
N THR A 79 -1.32 -18.73 7.81
CA THR A 79 -2.33 -18.92 6.78
C THR A 79 -1.78 -18.52 5.42
N ALA A 80 -1.58 -19.50 4.55
CA ALA A 80 -1.15 -19.29 3.16
C ALA A 80 -2.19 -18.47 2.38
N ARG A 81 -1.76 -17.40 1.71
CA ARG A 81 -2.66 -16.45 1.04
C ARG A 81 -1.95 -15.60 -0.01
N GLN A 82 -2.72 -15.00 -0.90
CA GLN A 82 -2.27 -13.96 -1.83
C GLN A 82 -3.17 -12.74 -1.76
N SER A 83 -2.77 -11.64 -2.39
CA SER A 83 -3.51 -10.37 -2.38
C SER A 83 -3.84 -9.85 -0.98
N ALA A 84 -3.00 -10.21 -0.02
CA ALA A 84 -3.01 -9.64 1.32
C ALA A 84 -2.42 -8.22 1.30
N TYR A 85 -2.68 -7.47 2.34
CA TYR A 85 -2.19 -6.09 2.49
C TYR A 85 -1.58 -5.91 3.88
N SER A 86 -0.63 -5.01 3.98
CA SER A 86 0.19 -4.89 5.18
C SER A 86 0.63 -3.45 5.44
N ALA A 87 0.96 -3.14 6.68
CA ALA A 87 1.67 -1.91 7.02
C ALA A 87 2.60 -2.12 8.22
N GLY A 88 3.67 -1.34 8.25
CA GLY A 88 4.69 -1.40 9.28
C GLY A 88 6.09 -1.28 8.70
N THR A 89 7.02 -1.88 9.41
CA THR A 89 8.44 -1.96 9.03
C THR A 89 8.88 -3.41 8.95
N GLN A 90 10.05 -3.69 8.39
CA GLN A 90 10.55 -5.06 8.29
C GLN A 90 10.51 -5.84 9.62
N PRO A 91 10.99 -5.29 10.77
CA PRO A 91 10.96 -6.05 12.03
C PRO A 91 9.60 -6.01 12.74
N ALA A 92 8.64 -5.20 12.30
CA ALA A 92 7.35 -5.06 12.96
C ALA A 92 6.26 -4.64 11.96
N THR A 93 5.52 -5.61 11.47
CA THR A 93 4.44 -5.40 10.49
C THR A 93 3.21 -6.22 10.86
N TRP A 94 2.04 -5.76 10.42
CA TRP A 94 0.84 -6.57 10.37
C TRP A 94 0.50 -6.88 8.90
N LEU A 95 -0.15 -8.02 8.69
CA LEU A 95 -0.64 -8.45 7.39
C LEU A 95 -2.07 -8.95 7.57
N GLY A 96 -2.98 -8.41 6.79
CA GLY A 96 -4.41 -8.70 6.91
C GLY A 96 -5.06 -9.16 5.61
N GLY A 97 -6.18 -9.88 5.76
CA GLY A 97 -7.00 -10.30 4.65
C GLY A 97 -6.28 -11.19 3.63
N GLY A 98 -6.77 -11.16 2.40
CA GLY A 98 -6.19 -11.91 1.29
C GLY A 98 -7.03 -13.10 0.83
N ARG A 99 -6.60 -13.73 -0.25
CA ARG A 99 -7.24 -14.91 -0.84
C ARG A 99 -6.49 -16.16 -0.40
N THR A 100 -7.24 -17.15 0.07
CA THR A 100 -6.71 -18.47 0.51
C THR A 100 -6.93 -19.57 -0.54
N GLY A 101 -7.62 -19.27 -1.62
CA GLY A 101 -7.91 -20.20 -2.71
C GLY A 101 -8.80 -19.57 -3.79
N PRO A 102 -9.14 -20.34 -4.84
CA PRO A 102 -10.11 -19.90 -5.83
C PRO A 102 -11.50 -19.70 -5.17
N GLY A 103 -12.00 -18.45 -5.17
CA GLY A 103 -13.28 -18.11 -4.56
C GLY A 103 -13.28 -18.06 -3.03
N SER A 104 -12.13 -18.11 -2.38
CA SER A 104 -11.99 -18.03 -0.91
C SER A 104 -11.10 -16.90 -0.50
N SER A 105 -11.51 -16.17 0.53
CA SER A 105 -10.73 -15.11 1.17
C SER A 105 -10.81 -15.21 2.69
N THR A 106 -9.94 -14.53 3.38
CA THR A 106 -9.87 -14.53 4.84
C THR A 106 -9.90 -13.09 5.38
N ASN A 107 -10.31 -12.95 6.62
CA ASN A 107 -10.18 -11.74 7.42
C ASN A 107 -9.06 -11.87 8.49
N ASN A 108 -8.32 -12.98 8.50
CA ASN A 108 -7.23 -13.19 9.43
C ASN A 108 -6.21 -12.05 9.36
N THR A 109 -5.75 -11.66 10.52
CA THR A 109 -4.62 -10.75 10.66
C THR A 109 -3.48 -11.48 11.37
N GLU A 110 -2.29 -11.37 10.82
CA GLU A 110 -1.07 -11.85 11.45
C GLU A 110 -0.11 -10.69 11.69
N THR A 111 0.65 -10.76 12.76
CA THR A 111 1.68 -9.78 13.10
C THR A 111 3.05 -10.43 13.13
N PHE A 112 4.03 -9.74 12.60
CA PHE A 112 5.44 -10.14 12.56
C PHE A 112 6.25 -9.36 13.59
N ASN A 113 7.07 -10.07 14.35
CA ASN A 113 7.91 -9.49 15.41
C ASN A 113 9.40 -9.41 15.06
N GLY A 114 9.74 -9.59 13.80
CA GLY A 114 11.13 -9.66 13.32
C GLY A 114 11.65 -11.08 13.10
N SER A 115 10.93 -12.11 13.58
CA SER A 115 11.35 -13.52 13.45
C SER A 115 10.22 -14.50 13.18
N SER A 116 9.03 -14.23 13.68
CA SER A 116 7.88 -15.12 13.55
C SER A 116 6.57 -14.35 13.38
N TRP A 117 5.61 -15.01 12.76
CA TRP A 117 4.23 -14.54 12.62
C TRP A 117 3.36 -15.09 13.74
N THR A 118 2.42 -14.29 14.18
CA THR A 118 1.41 -14.66 15.17
C THR A 118 0.05 -14.18 14.71
N GLU A 119 -0.92 -15.10 14.65
CA GLU A 119 -2.30 -14.74 14.37
C GLU A 119 -2.88 -13.94 15.53
N VAL A 120 -3.57 -12.88 15.21
CA VAL A 120 -4.17 -11.93 16.16
C VAL A 120 -5.65 -11.71 15.83
N ASN A 121 -6.29 -10.70 16.43
CA ASN A 121 -7.70 -10.44 16.17
C ASN A 121 -7.98 -10.17 14.69
N GLU A 122 -9.00 -10.83 14.19
CA GLU A 122 -9.45 -10.74 12.80
C GLU A 122 -10.03 -9.36 12.47
N MET A 123 -10.01 -9.04 11.19
CA MET A 123 -10.76 -7.91 10.63
C MET A 123 -12.26 -8.18 10.68
N ASN A 124 -13.07 -7.13 10.68
CA ASN A 124 -14.53 -7.26 10.64
C ASN A 124 -15.03 -7.64 9.24
N THR A 125 -14.29 -7.32 8.20
CA THR A 125 -14.69 -7.58 6.81
C THR A 125 -13.68 -8.49 6.10
N THR A 126 -14.11 -9.63 5.63
CA THR A 126 -13.33 -10.53 4.78
C THR A 126 -13.12 -9.89 3.41
N ARG A 127 -11.88 -9.62 3.02
CA ARG A 127 -11.55 -8.96 1.74
C ARG A 127 -10.10 -9.16 1.34
N PHE A 128 -9.79 -8.88 0.09
CA PHE A 128 -8.47 -8.92 -0.51
C PHE A 128 -8.25 -7.71 -1.43
N SER A 129 -7.03 -7.47 -1.88
CA SER A 129 -6.70 -6.33 -2.73
C SER A 129 -7.15 -4.97 -2.16
N SER A 130 -7.05 -4.82 -0.84
CA SER A 130 -7.32 -3.55 -0.16
C SER A 130 -6.08 -2.66 -0.15
N GLY A 131 -6.31 -1.36 -0.08
CA GLY A 131 -5.25 -0.42 0.27
C GLY A 131 -4.94 -0.48 1.76
N SER A 132 -3.69 -0.27 2.13
CA SER A 132 -3.31 -0.20 3.55
C SER A 132 -2.11 0.73 3.76
N THR A 133 -2.08 1.37 4.92
CA THR A 133 -0.94 2.18 5.36
C THR A 133 -0.91 2.30 6.88
N GLY A 134 0.16 2.87 7.41
CA GLY A 134 0.34 3.10 8.84
C GLY A 134 1.55 2.38 9.42
N THR A 135 1.45 2.03 10.69
CA THR A 135 2.50 1.37 11.45
C THR A 135 2.01 0.05 12.04
N TYR A 136 2.92 -0.71 12.66
CA TYR A 136 2.60 -1.94 13.39
C TYR A 136 1.46 -1.77 14.41
N THR A 137 1.41 -0.63 15.11
CA THR A 137 0.44 -0.35 16.19
C THR A 137 -0.67 0.63 15.79
N ALA A 138 -0.64 1.16 14.57
CA ALA A 138 -1.65 2.11 14.08
C ALA A 138 -1.76 1.96 12.56
N GLY A 139 -2.69 1.15 12.10
CA GLY A 139 -2.91 0.85 10.69
C GLY A 139 -4.30 1.22 10.21
N ILE A 140 -4.45 1.34 8.92
CA ILE A 140 -5.73 1.49 8.23
C ILE A 140 -5.78 0.56 7.03
N ALA A 141 -6.90 -0.08 6.81
CA ALA A 141 -7.22 -0.88 5.64
C ALA A 141 -8.47 -0.32 4.96
N VAL A 142 -8.40 -0.13 3.66
CA VAL A 142 -9.38 0.65 2.90
C VAL A 142 -9.86 -0.14 1.69
N ALA A 143 -11.16 -0.17 1.51
CA ALA A 143 -11.81 -0.75 0.33
C ALA A 143 -11.39 -2.21 0.08
N GLY A 144 -11.42 -2.68 -1.15
CA GLY A 144 -10.99 -4.02 -1.54
C GLY A 144 -12.13 -4.92 -2.03
N ASN A 145 -11.79 -6.12 -2.44
CA ASN A 145 -12.68 -7.06 -3.11
C ASN A 145 -13.14 -8.18 -2.17
N THR A 146 -14.41 -8.60 -2.26
CA THR A 146 -15.02 -9.66 -1.45
C THR A 146 -15.43 -10.92 -2.26
N PHE A 147 -15.07 -11.02 -3.54
CA PHE A 147 -15.55 -11.94 -4.56
C PHE A 147 -16.96 -11.67 -5.08
N THR A 148 -17.84 -11.17 -4.27
CA THR A 148 -19.24 -10.89 -4.68
C THR A 148 -19.45 -9.42 -4.97
N ASP A 149 -18.61 -8.56 -4.40
CA ASP A 149 -18.71 -7.11 -4.51
C ASP A 149 -17.37 -6.44 -4.20
N ILE A 150 -17.29 -5.14 -4.41
CA ILE A 150 -16.22 -4.29 -3.91
C ILE A 150 -16.68 -3.70 -2.58
N SER A 151 -15.92 -3.99 -1.54
CA SER A 151 -16.15 -3.40 -0.22
C SER A 151 -15.64 -1.96 -0.19
N ARG A 152 -16.42 -1.06 0.37
CA ARG A 152 -16.00 0.32 0.70
C ARG A 152 -15.55 0.44 2.14
N ALA A 153 -15.67 -0.64 2.91
CA ALA A 153 -15.36 -0.63 4.33
C ALA A 153 -13.94 -0.14 4.61
N VAL A 154 -13.84 0.65 5.63
CA VAL A 154 -12.57 1.13 6.19
C VAL A 154 -12.46 0.60 7.61
N GLU A 155 -11.31 0.04 7.92
CA GLU A 155 -11.02 -0.48 9.25
C GLU A 155 -9.69 0.06 9.75
N THR A 156 -9.66 0.38 11.03
CA THR A 156 -8.46 0.88 11.71
C THR A 156 -7.92 -0.14 12.69
N TRP A 157 -6.63 -0.31 12.69
CA TRP A 157 -5.86 -1.19 13.57
C TRP A 157 -5.19 -0.38 14.69
N ASN A 158 -5.33 -0.80 15.92
CA ASN A 158 -4.73 -0.13 17.09
C ASN A 158 -3.53 -0.90 17.71
N GLY A 159 -3.02 -1.89 17.02
CA GLY A 159 -1.97 -2.79 17.53
C GLY A 159 -2.51 -4.06 18.19
N THR A 160 -3.83 -4.16 18.42
CA THR A 160 -4.45 -5.31 19.10
C THR A 160 -5.75 -5.73 18.42
N THR A 161 -6.59 -4.77 18.02
CA THR A 161 -7.92 -5.04 17.46
C THR A 161 -8.21 -4.14 16.26
N TRP A 162 -9.09 -4.62 15.39
CA TRP A 162 -9.67 -3.84 14.31
C TRP A 162 -10.98 -3.18 14.74
N SER A 163 -11.20 -1.98 14.28
CA SER A 163 -12.45 -1.24 14.46
C SER A 163 -12.92 -0.71 13.13
N THR A 164 -14.20 -0.91 12.83
CA THR A 164 -14.83 -0.34 11.63
C THR A 164 -14.87 1.20 11.75
N HIS A 165 -14.38 1.86 10.73
CA HIS A 165 -14.45 3.31 10.65
C HIS A 165 -15.89 3.75 10.36
N PRO A 166 -16.39 4.83 10.96
CA PRO A 166 -17.77 5.28 10.77
C PRO A 166 -18.09 5.73 9.33
N ASN A 167 -17.06 6.13 8.57
CA ASN A 167 -17.21 6.57 7.19
C ASN A 167 -16.55 5.53 6.26
N ASP A 168 -17.31 5.02 5.32
CA ASP A 168 -16.81 4.20 4.23
C ASP A 168 -15.93 5.03 3.28
N TYR A 169 -15.08 4.34 2.52
CA TYR A 169 -14.34 4.99 1.42
C TYR A 169 -15.32 5.47 0.34
N ASP A 170 -15.03 6.61 -0.27
CA ASP A 170 -15.97 7.32 -1.16
C ASP A 170 -16.04 6.76 -2.59
N ALA A 171 -15.43 5.61 -2.85
CA ALA A 171 -15.45 4.97 -4.16
C ALA A 171 -15.44 3.43 -4.05
N ASP A 172 -16.10 2.77 -5.02
CA ASP A 172 -16.08 1.32 -5.17
C ASP A 172 -14.82 0.91 -5.93
N VAL A 173 -13.72 0.66 -5.21
CA VAL A 173 -12.42 0.34 -5.80
C VAL A 173 -11.71 -0.80 -5.05
N ALA A 174 -10.96 -1.58 -5.82
CA ALA A 174 -9.99 -2.54 -5.30
C ALA A 174 -8.58 -2.20 -5.85
N ASP A 175 -7.53 -2.82 -5.28
CA ASP A 175 -6.13 -2.52 -5.62
C ASP A 175 -5.78 -1.02 -5.51
N ILE A 176 -6.44 -0.35 -4.58
CA ILE A 176 -6.19 1.06 -4.31
C ILE A 176 -4.79 1.26 -3.72
N ILE A 177 -4.14 2.30 -4.15
CA ILE A 177 -2.84 2.70 -3.63
C ILE A 177 -3.07 3.58 -2.40
N THR A 178 -2.40 3.26 -1.31
CA THR A 178 -2.44 4.06 -0.09
C THR A 178 -1.04 4.30 0.45
N PHE A 179 -0.78 5.48 0.92
CA PHE A 179 0.48 5.84 1.59
C PHE A 179 0.26 6.98 2.57
N GLY A 180 1.14 7.11 3.54
CA GLY A 180 1.05 8.08 4.62
C GLY A 180 0.85 7.42 5.98
N THR A 181 0.09 8.05 6.84
CA THR A 181 -0.23 7.59 8.19
C THR A 181 -1.74 7.46 8.38
N THR A 182 -2.17 6.91 9.51
CA THR A 182 -3.60 6.80 9.85
C THR A 182 -4.31 8.14 10.07
N THR A 183 -3.57 9.25 10.09
CA THR A 183 -4.11 10.61 10.28
C THR A 183 -3.70 11.59 9.17
N ALA A 184 -2.92 11.12 8.21
CA ALA A 184 -2.49 11.90 7.05
C ALA A 184 -2.12 10.94 5.92
N ALA A 185 -3.10 10.49 5.14
CA ALA A 185 -2.91 9.54 4.06
C ALA A 185 -3.40 10.09 2.73
N ILE A 186 -2.85 9.56 1.67
CA ILE A 186 -3.35 9.69 0.31
C ILE A 186 -3.82 8.31 -0.15
N MET A 187 -4.97 8.30 -0.78
CA MET A 187 -5.60 7.12 -1.37
C MET A 187 -5.91 7.43 -2.82
N ALA A 188 -5.41 6.63 -3.75
CA ALA A 188 -5.50 6.98 -5.16
C ALA A 188 -5.56 5.77 -6.09
N GLY A 189 -6.18 5.95 -7.24
CA GLY A 189 -6.25 4.93 -8.28
C GLY A 189 -7.07 3.71 -7.90
N GLY A 190 -6.69 2.57 -8.44
CA GLY A 190 -7.39 1.30 -8.26
C GLY A 190 -8.27 0.95 -9.45
N PHE A 191 -9.16 -0.02 -9.25
CA PHE A 191 -10.07 -0.54 -10.27
C PHE A 191 -11.52 -0.50 -9.77
N ASP A 192 -12.42 0.04 -10.54
CA ASP A 192 -13.86 0.19 -10.27
C ASP A 192 -14.73 -0.89 -10.93
N GLY A 193 -14.18 -2.03 -11.24
CA GLY A 193 -14.91 -3.11 -11.89
C GLY A 193 -15.77 -3.94 -10.93
N PRO A 194 -16.83 -4.61 -11.42
CA PRO A 194 -17.58 -5.56 -10.60
C PRO A 194 -16.70 -6.76 -10.22
N ALA A 195 -16.89 -7.26 -9.02
CA ALA A 195 -16.31 -8.55 -8.63
C ALA A 195 -17.09 -9.73 -9.23
N PRO A 196 -16.44 -10.89 -9.49
CA PRO A 196 -15.00 -11.12 -9.48
C PRO A 196 -14.33 -10.54 -10.72
N ARG A 197 -13.05 -10.20 -10.64
CA ARG A 197 -12.27 -9.68 -11.77
C ARG A 197 -12.45 -10.51 -13.04
N GLY A 198 -12.97 -9.92 -14.07
CA GLY A 198 -13.28 -10.57 -15.36
C GLY A 198 -14.21 -9.74 -16.22
N GLY A 199 -14.83 -8.70 -15.65
CA GLY A 199 -15.52 -7.64 -16.39
C GLY A 199 -14.55 -6.59 -16.91
N SER A 200 -15.06 -5.54 -17.52
CA SER A 200 -14.26 -4.38 -17.94
C SER A 200 -13.77 -3.66 -16.68
N ASN A 201 -12.60 -4.07 -16.18
CA ASN A 201 -11.96 -3.37 -15.07
C ASN A 201 -11.53 -2.00 -15.58
N ASN A 202 -12.23 -0.97 -15.17
CA ASN A 202 -11.80 0.38 -15.46
C ASN A 202 -10.82 0.82 -14.38
N SER A 203 -9.59 1.10 -14.77
CA SER A 203 -8.67 1.79 -13.88
C SER A 203 -9.16 3.20 -13.63
N VAL A 204 -9.14 3.63 -12.39
CA VAL A 204 -9.55 4.98 -12.00
C VAL A 204 -8.34 5.85 -11.65
N SER A 205 -8.50 7.16 -11.82
CA SER A 205 -7.48 8.14 -11.47
C SER A 205 -7.90 9.02 -10.28
N THR A 206 -9.02 8.71 -9.63
CA THR A 206 -9.50 9.46 -8.46
C THR A 206 -8.48 9.42 -7.34
N ALA A 207 -8.40 10.53 -6.60
CA ALA A 207 -7.51 10.62 -5.47
C ALA A 207 -8.18 11.38 -4.31
N TYR A 208 -7.90 10.93 -3.10
CA TYR A 208 -8.41 11.51 -1.86
C TYR A 208 -7.28 11.68 -0.86
N SER A 209 -7.32 12.78 -0.12
CA SER A 209 -6.59 12.91 1.14
C SER A 209 -7.48 12.48 2.29
N TYR A 210 -6.86 11.90 3.31
CA TYR A 210 -7.50 11.45 4.53
C TYR A 210 -6.80 12.08 5.73
N ASP A 211 -7.56 12.68 6.65
CA ASP A 211 -7.05 13.39 7.82
C ASP A 211 -7.19 12.62 9.14
N GLY A 212 -7.59 11.36 9.09
CA GLY A 212 -7.89 10.51 10.24
C GLY A 212 -9.39 10.38 10.53
N SER A 213 -10.23 11.15 9.84
CA SER A 213 -11.69 11.13 10.03
C SER A 213 -12.48 11.31 8.74
N THR A 214 -12.00 12.11 7.82
CA THR A 214 -12.71 12.49 6.59
C THR A 214 -11.86 12.32 5.35
N TYR A 215 -12.55 12.04 4.24
CA TYR A 215 -11.96 11.96 2.91
C TYR A 215 -12.26 13.26 2.16
N THR A 216 -11.23 13.88 1.62
CA THR A 216 -11.36 15.06 0.76
C THR A 216 -10.83 14.73 -0.62
N SER A 217 -11.67 14.87 -1.65
CA SER A 217 -11.24 14.71 -3.04
C SER A 217 -10.15 15.73 -3.37
N ILE A 218 -9.06 15.26 -3.93
CA ILE A 218 -7.94 16.08 -4.39
C ILE A 218 -7.77 15.92 -5.90
N THR A 219 -6.84 16.66 -6.49
CA THR A 219 -6.57 16.55 -7.93
C THR A 219 -6.32 15.10 -8.32
N ALA A 220 -7.08 14.63 -9.30
CA ALA A 220 -6.93 13.27 -9.83
C ALA A 220 -5.51 13.05 -10.38
N LEU A 221 -5.09 11.80 -10.36
CA LEU A 221 -3.84 11.40 -10.98
C LEU A 221 -3.86 11.72 -12.48
N PRO A 222 -2.75 12.17 -13.09
CA PRO A 222 -2.70 12.46 -14.51
C PRO A 222 -2.92 11.23 -15.41
N GLN A 223 -2.76 10.05 -14.84
CA GLN A 223 -3.04 8.75 -15.47
C GLN A 223 -3.41 7.72 -14.40
N THR A 224 -3.99 6.60 -14.80
CA THR A 224 -4.25 5.48 -13.90
C THR A 224 -2.95 4.82 -13.45
N LEU A 225 -2.85 4.47 -12.18
CA LEU A 225 -1.62 3.95 -11.58
C LEU A 225 -1.88 2.62 -10.85
N ASN A 226 -0.88 1.74 -10.90
CA ASN A 226 -0.89 0.45 -10.21
C ASN A 226 0.11 0.37 -9.05
N GLY A 227 0.81 1.45 -8.74
CA GLY A 227 1.74 1.49 -7.61
C GLY A 227 2.14 2.92 -7.25
N ALA A 228 2.30 3.19 -5.97
CA ALA A 228 2.88 4.41 -5.46
C ALA A 228 3.49 4.20 -4.08
N THR A 229 4.38 5.09 -3.69
CA THR A 229 4.94 5.16 -2.34
C THR A 229 5.12 6.62 -1.93
N GLY A 230 5.15 6.87 -0.65
CA GLY A 230 5.39 8.21 -0.15
C GLY A 230 4.92 8.40 1.29
N THR A 231 5.01 9.65 1.72
CA THR A 231 4.40 10.13 2.95
C THR A 231 3.21 11.03 2.60
N GLY A 232 2.30 11.31 3.53
CA GLY A 232 1.08 12.06 3.27
C GLY A 232 1.22 13.39 2.52
N THR A 233 2.42 13.97 2.43
CA THR A 233 2.72 15.22 1.71
C THR A 233 3.67 15.05 0.53
N THR A 234 4.33 13.91 0.40
CA THR A 234 5.30 13.63 -0.66
C THR A 234 5.13 12.20 -1.14
N ALA A 235 4.84 12.04 -2.41
CA ALA A 235 4.61 10.74 -3.03
C ALA A 235 5.39 10.59 -4.33
N LEU A 236 5.81 9.37 -4.61
CA LEU A 236 6.31 8.93 -5.90
C LEU A 236 5.32 7.90 -6.46
N SER A 237 4.85 8.12 -7.67
CA SER A 237 3.89 7.24 -8.34
C SER A 237 4.51 6.54 -9.53
N PHE A 238 4.09 5.30 -9.76
CA PHE A 238 4.51 4.48 -10.89
C PHE A 238 3.29 4.11 -11.71
N GLY A 239 3.33 4.43 -12.99
CA GLY A 239 2.27 4.05 -13.93
C GLY A 239 2.52 2.67 -14.51
N SER A 240 1.43 2.02 -14.93
CA SER A 240 1.48 0.92 -15.90
C SER A 240 1.41 1.50 -17.31
N PRO A 241 2.13 0.96 -18.28
CA PRO A 241 2.01 1.35 -19.68
C PRO A 241 0.63 1.00 -20.24
#